data_a1aefc302d7c4974341d709c9f679d41
#
_entry.id   a1aefc302d7c4974341d709c9f679d41
#
_cell.length_a   1.000
_cell.length_b   1.000
_cell.length_c   1.000
_cell.angle_alpha   90.00
_cell.angle_beta   90.00
_cell.angle_gamma   90.00
#
_symmetry.space_group_name_H-M   'P 1'
#
loop_
_entity.id
_entity.type
_entity.pdbx_description
1 polymer ?
#
loop_
_entity_poly.entity_id
_entity_poly.type
_entity_poly.pdbx_seq_one_letter_code
_entity_poly.pdbx_strand_id
1 'polypeptide(L)'
;MVEEGVARTVKGWIESAKKVAVLTHTNPDGDAIGSSLALALALGKKGIDAQVVIPDGLPDFLRWLPGIERSTTFAYKRDRAIEIIEGADLIFCLDFNDPKRVNGIEEFLHKSSAKKILIDHHQEPLQFTDVAISETGRGSVGEMIYLFVKEIFEGEVIDKDIATCLYVAIMTDTGNFSYASSYPEIFHIVGDLMNYDIEKDRIYSSVYDAFSEDRMRLQGYCMQEKMV
;
A
#
# COMPACT_ATOMS: atom_id res chain seq x y z
N MET A 1 0.94 12.49 11.92
CA MET A 1 1.01 13.80 11.17
C MET A 1 2.46 14.06 10.79
N VAL A 2 2.67 14.41 9.54
CA VAL A 2 4.01 14.72 9.02
C VAL A 2 4.46 16.07 9.60
N GLU A 3 5.71 16.22 10.04
CA GLU A 3 6.24 17.52 10.44
C GLU A 3 6.09 18.53 9.27
N GLU A 4 5.68 19.76 9.56
CA GLU A 4 5.38 20.77 8.55
C GLU A 4 6.53 20.98 7.53
N GLY A 5 7.79 20.90 7.98
CA GLY A 5 8.97 20.99 7.13
C GLY A 5 9.10 19.82 6.16
N VAL A 6 8.81 18.61 6.64
CA VAL A 6 8.81 17.37 5.85
C VAL A 6 7.65 17.38 4.85
N ALA A 7 6.45 17.75 5.29
CA ALA A 7 5.28 17.84 4.40
C ALA A 7 5.51 18.80 3.24
N ARG A 8 6.11 19.98 3.49
CA ARG A 8 6.47 20.95 2.45
C ARG A 8 7.50 20.39 1.47
N THR A 9 8.52 19.69 1.96
CA THR A 9 9.55 19.06 1.12
C THR A 9 8.96 17.99 0.23
N VAL A 10 8.16 17.09 0.80
CA VAL A 10 7.48 16.00 0.08
C VAL A 10 6.51 16.56 -0.97
N LYS A 11 5.71 17.57 -0.62
CA LYS A 11 4.80 18.25 -1.56
C LYS A 11 5.57 18.80 -2.76
N GLY A 12 6.71 19.49 -2.53
CA GLY A 12 7.56 20.01 -3.60
C GLY A 12 8.13 18.93 -4.51
N TRP A 13 8.50 17.76 -3.96
CA TRP A 13 8.97 16.64 -4.79
C TRP A 13 7.84 16.04 -5.62
N ILE A 14 6.66 15.88 -5.05
CA ILE A 14 5.48 15.38 -5.77
C ILE A 14 5.08 16.34 -6.91
N GLU A 15 5.03 17.65 -6.64
CA GLU A 15 4.67 18.66 -7.65
C GLU A 15 5.65 18.71 -8.82
N SER A 16 6.93 18.37 -8.59
CA SER A 16 7.96 18.33 -9.64
C SER A 16 8.05 16.98 -10.37
N ALA A 17 7.53 15.91 -9.78
CA ALA A 17 7.62 14.57 -10.35
C ALA A 17 6.63 14.37 -11.50
N LYS A 18 7.08 13.68 -12.54
CA LYS A 18 6.24 13.22 -13.66
C LYS A 18 6.00 11.72 -13.60
N LYS A 19 6.99 10.97 -13.13
CA LYS A 19 6.97 9.51 -13.02
C LYS A 19 7.26 9.11 -11.59
N VAL A 20 6.38 8.33 -11.00
CA VAL A 20 6.51 7.85 -9.63
C VAL A 20 6.45 6.32 -9.61
N ALA A 21 7.42 5.69 -8.95
CA ALA A 21 7.34 4.27 -8.61
C ALA A 21 6.86 4.13 -7.16
N VAL A 22 5.91 3.24 -6.94
CA VAL A 22 5.44 2.85 -5.62
C VAL A 22 5.84 1.40 -5.39
N LEU A 23 6.72 1.15 -4.44
CA LEU A 23 7.24 -0.18 -4.13
C LEU A 23 6.55 -0.73 -2.91
N THR A 24 6.22 -2.02 -2.93
CA THR A 24 5.69 -2.78 -1.81
C THR A 24 6.57 -3.99 -1.49
N HIS A 25 6.33 -4.67 -0.38
CA HIS A 25 7.15 -5.80 0.07
C HIS A 25 6.82 -7.13 -0.64
N THR A 26 7.70 -8.11 -0.47
CA THR A 26 7.53 -9.52 -0.92
C THR A 26 6.40 -10.20 -0.16
N ASN A 27 5.63 -11.07 -0.84
CA ASN A 27 4.40 -11.67 -0.33
C ASN A 27 3.41 -10.61 0.16
N PRO A 28 3.02 -9.67 -0.71
CA PRO A 28 2.23 -8.52 -0.32
C PRO A 28 0.85 -8.94 0.17
N ASP A 29 0.40 -8.30 1.21
CA ASP A 29 -0.95 -8.45 1.76
C ASP A 29 -1.90 -7.33 1.29
N GLY A 30 -3.04 -7.21 1.96
CA GLY A 30 -4.03 -6.20 1.60
C GLY A 30 -3.60 -4.78 1.96
N ASP A 31 -2.78 -4.60 3.00
CA ASP A 31 -2.25 -3.28 3.36
C ASP A 31 -1.22 -2.82 2.34
N ALA A 32 -0.24 -3.67 2.02
CA ALA A 32 0.78 -3.38 1.02
C ALA A 32 0.19 -3.01 -0.35
N ILE A 33 -0.78 -3.79 -0.85
CA ILE A 33 -1.40 -3.54 -2.17
C ILE A 33 -2.40 -2.40 -2.11
N GLY A 34 -3.27 -2.36 -1.10
CA GLY A 34 -4.31 -1.34 -0.97
C GLY A 34 -3.71 0.08 -0.81
N SER A 35 -2.75 0.24 0.10
CA SER A 35 -2.06 1.52 0.31
C SER A 35 -1.30 1.99 -0.93
N SER A 36 -0.62 1.06 -1.63
CA SER A 36 0.13 1.37 -2.86
C SER A 36 -0.79 1.80 -4.00
N LEU A 37 -1.90 1.09 -4.23
CA LEU A 37 -2.88 1.45 -5.25
C LEU A 37 -3.58 2.77 -4.92
N ALA A 38 -3.97 2.98 -3.67
CA ALA A 38 -4.60 4.23 -3.24
C ALA A 38 -3.69 5.44 -3.52
N LEU A 39 -2.41 5.35 -3.18
CA LEU A 39 -1.45 6.40 -3.47
C LEU A 39 -1.24 6.61 -4.98
N ALA A 40 -1.09 5.52 -5.75
CA ALA A 40 -0.91 5.60 -7.20
C ALA A 40 -2.12 6.22 -7.90
N LEU A 41 -3.34 5.89 -7.47
CA LEU A 41 -4.58 6.50 -7.98
C LEU A 41 -4.66 8.00 -7.62
N ALA A 42 -4.32 8.36 -6.38
CA ALA A 42 -4.32 9.76 -5.94
C ALA A 42 -3.33 10.62 -6.73
N LEU A 43 -2.11 10.12 -6.96
CA LEU A 43 -1.10 10.74 -7.81
C LEU A 43 -1.57 10.87 -9.26
N GLY A 44 -2.21 9.82 -9.80
CA GLY A 44 -2.79 9.82 -11.13
C GLY A 44 -3.84 10.91 -11.34
N LYS A 45 -4.66 11.21 -10.34
CA LYS A 45 -5.61 12.34 -10.39
C LYS A 45 -4.95 13.72 -10.46
N LYS A 46 -3.71 13.81 -10.02
CA LYS A 46 -2.88 15.03 -10.16
C LYS A 46 -2.06 15.05 -11.46
N GLY A 47 -2.30 14.10 -12.37
CA GLY A 47 -1.63 14.03 -13.66
C GLY A 47 -0.22 13.40 -13.62
N ILE A 48 0.13 12.73 -12.53
CA ILE A 48 1.41 12.06 -12.34
C ILE A 48 1.30 10.60 -12.79
N ASP A 49 2.22 10.11 -13.61
CA ASP A 49 2.31 8.69 -14.00
C ASP A 49 2.89 7.88 -12.84
N ALA A 50 2.00 7.34 -12.00
CA ALA A 50 2.36 6.52 -10.86
C ALA A 50 2.11 5.03 -11.15
N GLN A 51 3.15 4.22 -10.98
CA GLN A 51 3.14 2.77 -11.23
C GLN A 51 3.53 2.02 -9.95
N VAL A 52 2.78 0.96 -9.63
CA VAL A 52 3.07 0.09 -8.49
C VAL A 52 3.99 -1.04 -8.93
N VAL A 53 5.08 -1.30 -8.22
CA VAL A 53 5.98 -2.43 -8.46
C VAL A 53 5.88 -3.41 -7.30
N ILE A 54 5.44 -4.62 -7.62
CA ILE A 54 5.25 -5.73 -6.70
C ILE A 54 6.40 -6.71 -6.90
N PRO A 55 7.17 -7.08 -5.85
CA PRO A 55 8.33 -7.96 -6.03
C PRO A 55 7.98 -9.35 -6.58
N ASP A 56 6.91 -9.96 -6.10
CA ASP A 56 6.49 -11.33 -6.39
C ASP A 56 5.00 -11.46 -6.74
N GLY A 57 4.37 -12.58 -6.42
CA GLY A 57 3.00 -12.87 -6.85
C GLY A 57 1.95 -11.99 -6.18
N LEU A 58 1.07 -11.41 -6.98
CA LEU A 58 -0.12 -10.73 -6.48
C LEU A 58 -1.14 -11.77 -6.00
N PRO A 59 -1.61 -11.70 -4.73
CA PRO A 59 -2.65 -12.59 -4.22
C PRO A 59 -3.95 -12.49 -5.02
N ASP A 60 -4.58 -13.64 -5.30
CA ASP A 60 -5.79 -13.70 -6.14
C ASP A 60 -6.96 -12.89 -5.55
N PHE A 61 -7.10 -12.88 -4.23
CA PHE A 61 -8.16 -12.15 -3.53
C PHE A 61 -8.01 -10.62 -3.59
N LEU A 62 -6.89 -10.09 -4.11
CA LEU A 62 -6.65 -8.65 -4.30
C LEU A 62 -6.71 -8.21 -5.79
N ARG A 63 -6.89 -9.15 -6.74
CA ARG A 63 -6.86 -8.84 -8.18
C ARG A 63 -8.02 -7.97 -8.66
N TRP A 64 -9.06 -7.83 -7.87
CA TRP A 64 -10.25 -7.03 -8.17
C TRP A 64 -10.11 -5.56 -7.74
N LEU A 65 -9.04 -5.22 -7.00
CA LEU A 65 -8.86 -3.85 -6.50
C LEU A 65 -8.75 -2.84 -7.65
N PRO A 66 -9.39 -1.67 -7.49
CA PRO A 66 -9.25 -0.57 -8.45
C PRO A 66 -7.80 -0.16 -8.65
N GLY A 67 -7.41 0.11 -9.89
CA GLY A 67 -6.05 0.54 -10.23
C GLY A 67 -5.03 -0.59 -10.31
N ILE A 68 -5.43 -1.86 -10.17
CA ILE A 68 -4.52 -3.00 -10.22
C ILE A 68 -3.75 -3.08 -11.55
N GLU A 69 -4.33 -2.56 -12.65
CA GLU A 69 -3.69 -2.45 -13.96
C GLU A 69 -2.48 -1.53 -13.97
N ARG A 70 -2.32 -0.66 -12.95
CA ARG A 70 -1.13 0.17 -12.73
C ARG A 70 0.01 -0.59 -12.06
N SER A 71 -0.19 -1.86 -11.74
CA SER A 71 0.83 -2.69 -11.10
C SER A 71 1.66 -3.50 -12.09
N THR A 72 2.93 -3.68 -11.78
CA THR A 72 3.86 -4.54 -12.49
C THR A 72 4.53 -5.47 -11.49
N THR A 73 4.40 -6.78 -11.71
CA THR A 73 5.04 -7.79 -10.88
C THR A 73 6.46 -8.06 -11.40
N PHE A 74 7.47 -7.78 -10.59
CA PHE A 74 8.87 -7.94 -10.94
C PHE A 74 9.22 -9.39 -11.32
N ALA A 75 8.71 -10.38 -10.59
CA ALA A 75 8.95 -11.79 -10.86
C ALA A 75 8.50 -12.22 -12.27
N TYR A 76 7.50 -11.56 -12.86
CA TYR A 76 6.95 -11.93 -14.18
C TYR A 76 7.32 -10.95 -15.29
N LYS A 77 7.59 -9.68 -14.95
CA LYS A 77 7.89 -8.60 -15.90
C LYS A 77 9.10 -7.80 -15.44
N ARG A 78 10.22 -8.50 -15.22
CA ARG A 78 11.45 -7.95 -14.63
C ARG A 78 11.92 -6.67 -15.32
N ASP A 79 12.10 -6.72 -16.64
CA ASP A 79 12.65 -5.58 -17.40
C ASP A 79 11.74 -4.35 -17.29
N ARG A 80 10.41 -4.56 -17.35
CA ARG A 80 9.45 -3.48 -17.18
C ARG A 80 9.48 -2.88 -15.78
N ALA A 81 9.61 -3.70 -14.74
CA ALA A 81 9.72 -3.21 -13.37
C ALA A 81 11.01 -2.40 -13.17
N ILE A 82 12.13 -2.85 -13.76
CA ILE A 82 13.40 -2.09 -13.74
C ILE A 82 13.23 -0.74 -14.44
N GLU A 83 12.64 -0.69 -15.65
CA GLU A 83 12.36 0.55 -16.36
C GLU A 83 11.52 1.53 -15.52
N ILE A 84 10.54 1.05 -14.75
CA ILE A 84 9.71 1.89 -13.89
C ILE A 84 10.57 2.49 -12.76
N ILE A 85 11.41 1.68 -12.10
CA ILE A 85 12.23 2.12 -10.95
C ILE A 85 13.33 3.09 -11.42
N GLU A 86 14.04 2.75 -12.50
CA GLU A 86 15.15 3.57 -13.01
C GLU A 86 14.67 4.86 -13.69
N GLY A 87 13.45 4.83 -14.26
CA GLY A 87 12.85 5.99 -14.90
C GLY A 87 12.04 6.89 -13.98
N ALA A 88 11.93 6.56 -12.68
CA ALA A 88 11.18 7.35 -11.73
C ALA A 88 11.92 8.63 -11.30
N ASP A 89 11.16 9.71 -11.13
CA ASP A 89 11.63 10.94 -10.49
C ASP A 89 11.55 10.86 -8.96
N LEU A 90 10.58 10.06 -8.48
CA LEU A 90 10.28 9.85 -7.07
C LEU A 90 9.89 8.40 -6.81
N ILE A 91 10.36 7.82 -5.72
CA ILE A 91 10.04 6.46 -5.29
C ILE A 91 9.39 6.51 -3.91
N PHE A 92 8.20 5.92 -3.79
CA PHE A 92 7.61 5.61 -2.49
C PHE A 92 7.89 4.16 -2.12
N CYS A 93 8.33 3.97 -0.89
CA CYS A 93 8.55 2.67 -0.25
C CYS A 93 7.44 2.49 0.79
N LEU A 94 6.48 1.60 0.54
CA LEU A 94 5.31 1.43 1.38
C LEU A 94 5.31 0.07 2.06
N ASP A 95 5.03 0.10 3.37
CA ASP A 95 4.79 -1.09 4.17
C ASP A 95 6.00 -2.03 4.30
N PHE A 96 7.19 -1.46 4.33
CA PHE A 96 8.41 -2.19 4.66
C PHE A 96 9.50 -1.27 5.25
N ASN A 97 10.13 -1.74 6.32
CA ASN A 97 11.17 -1.04 7.09
C ASN A 97 12.60 -1.38 6.67
N ASP A 98 12.80 -2.41 5.85
CA ASP A 98 14.11 -2.90 5.38
C ASP A 98 14.07 -3.16 3.87
N PRO A 99 15.03 -2.63 3.07
CA PRO A 99 15.12 -2.90 1.63
C PRO A 99 15.19 -4.39 1.27
N LYS A 100 15.64 -5.26 2.16
CA LYS A 100 15.64 -6.71 1.94
C LYS A 100 14.25 -7.30 1.77
N ARG A 101 13.21 -6.60 2.22
CA ARG A 101 11.81 -7.04 2.05
C ARG A 101 11.29 -6.89 0.62
N VAL A 102 12.04 -6.26 -0.29
CA VAL A 102 11.67 -6.13 -1.71
C VAL A 102 12.50 -7.04 -2.62
N ASN A 103 12.81 -8.22 -2.19
CA ASN A 103 13.62 -9.28 -2.81
C ASN A 103 13.89 -9.13 -4.33
N GLY A 104 15.17 -8.90 -4.68
CA GLY A 104 15.61 -8.72 -6.06
C GLY A 104 15.39 -7.32 -6.64
N ILE A 105 14.68 -6.44 -5.96
CA ILE A 105 14.46 -5.02 -6.33
C ILE A 105 15.45 -4.12 -5.58
N GLU A 106 15.96 -4.53 -4.43
CA GLU A 106 16.81 -3.71 -3.56
C GLU A 106 18.01 -3.09 -4.27
N GLU A 107 18.63 -3.81 -5.20
CA GLU A 107 19.76 -3.31 -5.99
C GLU A 107 19.36 -2.09 -6.84
N PHE A 108 18.21 -2.17 -7.51
CA PHE A 108 17.67 -1.10 -8.35
C PHE A 108 17.20 0.09 -7.51
N LEU A 109 16.57 -0.18 -6.36
CA LEU A 109 16.19 0.84 -5.38
C LEU A 109 17.41 1.63 -4.89
N HIS A 110 18.49 0.95 -4.54
CA HIS A 110 19.74 1.61 -4.08
C HIS A 110 20.44 2.39 -5.19
N LYS A 111 20.45 1.87 -6.42
CA LYS A 111 21.11 2.53 -7.56
C LYS A 111 20.34 3.72 -8.12
N SER A 112 19.02 3.76 -7.90
CA SER A 112 18.18 4.84 -8.41
C SER A 112 18.57 6.19 -7.81
N SER A 113 18.69 7.20 -8.66
CA SER A 113 18.92 8.61 -8.27
C SER A 113 17.64 9.34 -7.85
N ALA A 114 16.47 8.70 -8.00
CA ALA A 114 15.20 9.25 -7.58
C ALA A 114 15.19 9.56 -6.09
N LYS A 115 14.47 10.61 -5.68
CA LYS A 115 14.16 10.83 -4.27
C LYS A 115 13.33 9.69 -3.73
N LYS A 116 13.57 9.29 -2.48
CA LYS A 116 12.91 8.15 -1.85
C LYS A 116 12.18 8.57 -0.60
N ILE A 117 10.92 8.17 -0.49
CA ILE A 117 10.05 8.42 0.66
C ILE A 117 9.59 7.08 1.20
N LEU A 118 9.84 6.84 2.49
CA LEU A 118 9.29 5.72 3.24
C LEU A 118 7.98 6.15 3.91
N ILE A 119 6.93 5.34 3.80
CA ILE A 119 5.73 5.42 4.64
C ILE A 119 5.48 4.01 5.18
N ASP A 120 5.65 3.84 6.50
CA ASP A 120 5.69 2.53 7.12
C ASP A 120 5.30 2.58 8.61
N HIS A 121 4.71 1.51 9.12
CA HIS A 121 4.32 1.38 10.53
C HIS A 121 5.10 0.31 11.30
N HIS A 122 6.02 -0.39 10.65
CA HIS A 122 6.84 -1.40 11.29
C HIS A 122 7.89 -0.80 12.24
N GLN A 123 8.30 -1.59 13.23
CA GLN A 123 9.34 -1.20 14.17
C GLN A 123 10.73 -1.20 13.53
N GLU A 124 11.66 -0.41 14.08
CA GLU A 124 13.07 -0.39 13.70
C GLU A 124 13.33 -0.13 12.20
N PRO A 125 12.80 0.96 11.60
CA PRO A 125 13.05 1.26 10.20
C PRO A 125 14.52 1.55 9.93
N LEU A 126 15.07 0.98 8.86
CA LEU A 126 16.41 1.27 8.40
C LEU A 126 16.46 2.62 7.68
N GLN A 127 17.64 3.26 7.72
CA GLN A 127 17.86 4.53 7.01
C GLN A 127 18.32 4.25 5.56
N PHE A 128 17.39 4.20 4.62
CA PHE A 128 17.66 3.98 3.18
C PHE A 128 16.91 4.94 2.26
N THR A 129 16.14 5.86 2.83
CA THR A 129 15.33 6.83 2.09
C THR A 129 15.71 8.26 2.46
N ASP A 130 15.37 9.24 1.59
CA ASP A 130 15.63 10.67 1.85
C ASP A 130 14.68 11.24 2.92
N VAL A 131 13.44 10.71 2.96
CA VAL A 131 12.42 11.04 3.98
C VAL A 131 11.80 9.74 4.48
N ALA A 132 11.62 9.64 5.79
CA ALA A 132 10.90 8.54 6.42
C ALA A 132 9.72 9.09 7.24
N ILE A 133 8.52 8.61 6.93
CA ILE A 133 7.29 8.81 7.68
C ILE A 133 6.98 7.46 8.32
N SER A 134 7.38 7.28 9.57
CA SER A 134 7.24 6.01 10.29
C SER A 134 6.46 6.24 11.57
N GLU A 135 5.31 5.55 11.70
CA GLU A 135 4.42 5.66 12.86
C GLU A 135 4.02 4.26 13.35
N THR A 136 4.80 3.68 14.26
CA THR A 136 4.58 2.32 14.80
C THR A 136 3.30 2.16 15.63
N GLY A 137 2.61 3.24 15.95
CA GLY A 137 1.33 3.23 16.65
C GLY A 137 0.11 3.10 15.74
N ARG A 138 0.31 3.09 14.40
CA ARG A 138 -0.76 2.92 13.42
C ARG A 138 -1.08 1.45 13.20
N GLY A 139 -2.34 1.16 12.96
CA GLY A 139 -2.81 -0.19 12.67
C GLY A 139 -2.51 -0.65 11.24
N SER A 140 -2.22 0.29 10.31
CA SER A 140 -1.91 -0.01 8.91
C SER A 140 -1.24 1.16 8.20
N VAL A 141 -0.54 0.89 7.11
CA VAL A 141 -0.06 1.93 6.18
C VAL A 141 -1.23 2.58 5.44
N GLY A 142 -2.34 1.88 5.25
CA GLY A 142 -3.56 2.45 4.68
C GLY A 142 -4.08 3.67 5.44
N GLU A 143 -4.02 3.67 6.77
CA GLU A 143 -4.34 4.87 7.58
C GLU A 143 -3.38 6.02 7.31
N MET A 144 -2.08 5.70 7.23
CA MET A 144 -1.04 6.69 6.99
C MET A 144 -1.20 7.32 5.60
N ILE A 145 -1.53 6.52 4.59
CA ILE A 145 -1.80 7.02 3.23
C ILE A 145 -3.07 7.87 3.19
N TYR A 146 -4.13 7.49 3.93
CA TYR A 146 -5.32 8.34 4.05
C TYR A 146 -4.96 9.74 4.58
N LEU A 147 -4.23 9.80 5.69
CA LEU A 147 -3.80 11.07 6.31
C LEU A 147 -2.85 11.83 5.39
N PHE A 148 -1.90 11.16 4.76
CA PHE A 148 -0.95 11.72 3.82
C PHE A 148 -1.66 12.37 2.62
N VAL A 149 -2.63 11.68 2.02
CA VAL A 149 -3.41 12.21 0.89
C VAL A 149 -4.22 13.45 1.29
N LYS A 150 -4.84 13.42 2.46
CA LYS A 150 -5.60 14.58 2.99
C LYS A 150 -4.69 15.79 3.28
N GLU A 151 -3.45 15.56 3.72
CA GLU A 151 -2.51 16.62 4.08
C GLU A 151 -1.77 17.20 2.85
N ILE A 152 -1.34 16.33 1.93
CA ILE A 152 -0.49 16.73 0.80
C ILE A 152 -1.29 17.28 -0.38
N PHE A 153 -2.46 16.68 -0.66
CA PHE A 153 -3.25 17.07 -1.84
C PHE A 153 -4.37 18.03 -1.47
N GLU A 154 -4.34 19.21 -2.08
CA GLU A 154 -5.44 20.17 -1.97
C GLU A 154 -6.69 19.69 -2.72
N GLY A 155 -7.85 19.86 -2.10
CA GLY A 155 -9.15 19.47 -2.64
C GLY A 155 -9.47 17.99 -2.46
N GLU A 156 -10.62 17.59 -2.95
CA GLU A 156 -11.10 16.21 -2.86
C GLU A 156 -10.40 15.34 -3.91
N VAL A 157 -9.43 14.55 -3.46
CA VAL A 157 -8.73 13.57 -4.29
C VAL A 157 -9.29 12.16 -4.08
N ILE A 158 -9.75 11.87 -2.85
CA ILE A 158 -10.31 10.57 -2.52
C ILE A 158 -11.68 10.42 -3.21
N ASP A 159 -11.83 9.32 -3.93
CA ASP A 159 -13.09 8.86 -4.51
C ASP A 159 -13.37 7.43 -4.09
N LYS A 160 -14.41 6.80 -4.66
CA LYS A 160 -14.80 5.42 -4.38
C LYS A 160 -13.65 4.44 -4.55
N ASP A 161 -12.83 4.58 -5.59
CA ASP A 161 -11.76 3.65 -5.92
C ASP A 161 -10.62 3.76 -4.89
N ILE A 162 -10.17 4.97 -4.58
CA ILE A 162 -9.15 5.22 -3.56
C ILE A 162 -9.66 4.79 -2.19
N ALA A 163 -10.90 5.15 -1.84
CA ALA A 163 -11.51 4.76 -0.57
C ALA A 163 -11.63 3.22 -0.43
N THR A 164 -11.96 2.51 -1.52
CA THR A 164 -11.99 1.05 -1.54
C THR A 164 -10.62 0.45 -1.24
N CYS A 165 -9.56 0.96 -1.88
CA CYS A 165 -8.19 0.50 -1.66
C CYS A 165 -7.74 0.77 -0.21
N LEU A 166 -8.00 1.97 0.32
CA LEU A 166 -7.66 2.33 1.71
C LEU A 166 -8.44 1.48 2.72
N TYR A 167 -9.72 1.23 2.46
CA TYR A 167 -10.52 0.38 3.33
C TYR A 167 -10.01 -1.06 3.38
N VAL A 168 -9.63 -1.64 2.23
CA VAL A 168 -9.02 -2.98 2.17
C VAL A 168 -7.72 -3.01 2.95
N ALA A 169 -6.85 -2.01 2.79
CA ALA A 169 -5.60 -1.90 3.51
C ALA A 169 -5.84 -1.94 5.04
N ILE A 170 -6.68 -1.05 5.55
CA ILE A 170 -6.98 -0.95 6.98
C ILE A 170 -7.65 -2.23 7.50
N MET A 171 -8.63 -2.76 6.76
CA MET A 171 -9.41 -3.94 7.17
C MET A 171 -8.52 -5.19 7.26
N THR A 172 -7.60 -5.40 6.32
CA THR A 172 -6.77 -6.61 6.31
C THR A 172 -5.74 -6.59 7.42
N ASP A 173 -5.06 -5.48 7.64
CA ASP A 173 -3.98 -5.39 8.62
C ASP A 173 -4.47 -5.34 10.07
N THR A 174 -5.73 -4.95 10.26
CA THR A 174 -6.41 -4.99 11.57
C THR A 174 -7.20 -6.27 11.80
N GLY A 175 -7.10 -7.27 10.90
CA GLY A 175 -7.89 -8.49 10.98
C GLY A 175 -9.39 -8.21 11.09
N ASN A 176 -9.91 -7.39 10.20
CA ASN A 176 -11.27 -6.87 10.25
C ASN A 176 -11.60 -6.17 11.59
N PHE A 177 -10.70 -5.29 12.03
CA PHE A 177 -10.81 -4.50 13.29
C PHE A 177 -10.79 -5.33 14.57
N SER A 178 -10.21 -6.55 14.51
CA SER A 178 -10.11 -7.45 15.67
C SER A 178 -8.87 -7.18 16.53
N TYR A 179 -7.84 -6.54 15.97
CA TYR A 179 -6.61 -6.14 16.66
C TYR A 179 -6.04 -4.86 16.04
N ALA A 180 -5.00 -4.27 16.66
CA ALA A 180 -4.34 -3.03 16.23
C ALA A 180 -5.29 -1.86 15.89
N SER A 181 -6.51 -1.86 16.46
CA SER A 181 -7.58 -0.90 16.15
C SER A 181 -8.26 -0.32 17.39
N SER A 182 -7.63 -0.43 18.59
CA SER A 182 -8.23 0.01 19.86
C SER A 182 -8.02 1.51 20.12
N TYR A 183 -8.20 2.37 19.10
CA TYR A 183 -8.14 3.82 19.22
C TYR A 183 -9.15 4.50 18.28
N PRO A 184 -9.70 5.67 18.66
CA PRO A 184 -10.83 6.29 17.96
C PRO A 184 -10.53 6.72 16.52
N GLU A 185 -9.28 7.13 16.23
CA GLU A 185 -8.93 7.74 14.95
C GLU A 185 -9.14 6.80 13.76
N ILE A 186 -8.82 5.51 13.92
CA ILE A 186 -9.04 4.50 12.87
C ILE A 186 -10.52 4.42 12.47
N PHE A 187 -11.45 4.48 13.44
CA PHE A 187 -12.89 4.42 13.18
C PHE A 187 -13.42 5.73 12.59
N HIS A 188 -12.79 6.88 12.89
CA HIS A 188 -13.08 8.14 12.20
C HIS A 188 -12.66 8.07 10.73
N ILE A 189 -11.48 7.53 10.43
CA ILE A 189 -10.99 7.32 9.06
C ILE A 189 -11.94 6.37 8.32
N VAL A 190 -12.27 5.23 8.90
CA VAL A 190 -13.20 4.26 8.31
C VAL A 190 -14.59 4.89 8.07
N GLY A 191 -15.10 5.66 9.04
CA GLY A 191 -16.36 6.40 8.89
C GLY A 191 -16.33 7.40 7.74
N ASP A 192 -15.19 8.12 7.56
CA ASP A 192 -15.02 9.03 6.41
C ASP A 192 -14.98 8.26 5.08
N LEU A 193 -14.28 7.12 5.02
CA LEU A 193 -14.23 6.28 3.83
C LEU A 193 -15.61 5.76 3.40
N MET A 194 -16.54 5.53 4.34
CA MET A 194 -17.91 5.14 4.01
C MET A 194 -18.69 6.20 3.24
N ASN A 195 -18.32 7.48 3.35
CA ASN A 195 -18.96 8.57 2.59
C ASN A 195 -18.69 8.51 1.09
N TYR A 196 -17.76 7.67 0.64
CA TYR A 196 -17.41 7.49 -0.78
C TYR A 196 -18.13 6.30 -1.45
N ASP A 197 -19.26 5.86 -0.90
CA ASP A 197 -20.11 4.79 -1.44
C ASP A 197 -19.37 3.45 -1.68
N ILE A 198 -18.40 3.10 -0.83
CA ILE A 198 -17.72 1.82 -0.90
C ILE A 198 -18.66 0.67 -0.55
N GLU A 199 -18.52 -0.46 -1.23
CA GLU A 199 -19.35 -1.64 -1.05
C GLU A 199 -18.75 -2.58 0.03
N LYS A 200 -18.79 -2.13 1.30
CA LYS A 200 -18.12 -2.80 2.44
C LYS A 200 -18.37 -4.32 2.50
N ASP A 201 -19.62 -4.73 2.35
CA ASP A 201 -20.00 -6.15 2.46
C ASP A 201 -19.41 -6.96 1.30
N ARG A 202 -19.39 -6.40 0.08
CA ARG A 202 -18.74 -7.02 -1.07
C ARG A 202 -17.22 -7.08 -0.89
N ILE A 203 -16.62 -6.01 -0.35
CA ILE A 203 -15.19 -5.99 -0.03
C ILE A 203 -14.86 -7.12 0.95
N TYR A 204 -15.62 -7.22 2.04
CA TYR A 204 -15.44 -8.28 3.04
C TYR A 204 -15.50 -9.67 2.40
N SER A 205 -16.56 -9.95 1.63
CA SER A 205 -16.72 -11.24 0.97
C SER A 205 -15.59 -11.54 -0.02
N SER A 206 -15.11 -10.53 -0.76
CA SER A 206 -14.01 -10.71 -1.71
C SER A 206 -12.67 -11.04 -1.03
N VAL A 207 -12.46 -10.59 0.21
CA VAL A 207 -11.21 -10.82 0.95
C VAL A 207 -11.29 -12.07 1.84
N TYR A 208 -12.38 -12.23 2.59
CA TYR A 208 -12.47 -13.25 3.64
C TYR A 208 -13.31 -14.48 3.28
N ASP A 209 -14.23 -14.38 2.32
CA ASP A 209 -15.09 -15.50 1.93
C ASP A 209 -14.67 -16.15 0.59
N ALA A 210 -13.75 -15.54 -0.15
CA ALA A 210 -13.27 -16.03 -1.45
C ALA A 210 -12.17 -17.12 -1.30
N PHE A 211 -12.47 -18.17 -0.52
CA PHE A 211 -11.54 -19.28 -0.35
C PHE A 211 -11.64 -20.27 -1.52
N SER A 212 -10.50 -20.71 -2.05
CA SER A 212 -10.46 -21.81 -3.00
C SER A 212 -10.91 -23.14 -2.32
N GLU A 213 -11.47 -24.05 -3.11
CA GLU A 213 -11.82 -25.39 -2.63
C GLU A 213 -10.61 -26.10 -2.02
N ASP A 214 -9.43 -25.99 -2.62
CA ASP A 214 -8.18 -26.59 -2.13
C ASP A 214 -7.80 -26.05 -0.74
N ARG A 215 -7.95 -24.76 -0.51
CA ARG A 215 -7.72 -24.15 0.80
C ARG A 215 -8.69 -24.69 1.84
N MET A 216 -9.97 -24.78 1.50
CA MET A 216 -10.99 -25.32 2.41
C MET A 216 -10.73 -26.80 2.74
N ARG A 217 -10.34 -27.62 1.74
CA ARG A 217 -9.95 -29.01 1.93
C ARG A 217 -8.73 -29.16 2.84
N LEU A 218 -7.69 -28.34 2.59
CA LEU A 218 -6.49 -28.32 3.42
C LEU A 218 -6.81 -27.93 4.87
N GLN A 219 -7.62 -26.90 5.06
CA GLN A 219 -8.05 -26.45 6.38
C GLN A 219 -8.82 -27.55 7.12
N GLY A 220 -9.77 -28.22 6.45
CA GLY A 220 -10.50 -29.35 7.00
C GLY A 220 -9.58 -30.51 7.40
N TYR A 221 -8.62 -30.86 6.55
CA TYR A 221 -7.60 -31.87 6.86
C TYR A 221 -6.77 -31.50 8.09
N CYS A 222 -6.29 -30.25 8.16
CA CYS A 222 -5.51 -29.80 9.32
C CYS A 222 -6.33 -29.84 10.62
N MET A 223 -7.60 -29.42 10.58
CA MET A 223 -8.48 -29.48 11.75
C MET A 223 -8.77 -30.90 12.19
N GLN A 224 -8.99 -31.84 11.27
CA GLN A 224 -9.35 -33.22 11.58
C GLN A 224 -8.13 -34.05 12.01
N GLU A 225 -6.99 -33.90 11.33
CA GLU A 225 -5.87 -34.84 11.45
C GLU A 225 -4.64 -34.27 12.20
N LYS A 226 -4.58 -32.93 12.40
CA LYS A 226 -3.39 -32.25 12.93
C LYS A 226 -3.67 -31.38 14.16
N MET A 227 -4.91 -31.16 14.56
CA MET A 227 -5.19 -30.50 15.85
C MET A 227 -4.83 -31.44 17.00
N VAL A 228 -3.95 -30.94 17.89
CA VAL A 228 -3.50 -31.62 19.11
C VAL A 228 -4.19 -30.98 20.32
#